data_44fd14189d084b2976955e78248e052c
#
_entry.id   44fd14189d084b2976955e78248e052c
#
_cell.length_a   1.000
_cell.length_b   1.000
_cell.length_c   1.000
_cell.angle_alpha   90.00
_cell.angle_beta   90.00
_cell.angle_gamma   90.00
#
_symmetry.space_group_name_H-M   'P 1'
#
loop_
_entity.id
_entity.type
_entity.pdbx_description
1 polymer ?
#
loop_
_entity_poly.entity_id
_entity_poly.type
_entity_poly.pdbx_seq_one_letter_code
_entity_poly.pdbx_strand_id
1 'polypeptide(L)'
;LGVLISACSSDVGASPDQPVAFSHLIHGENEIDCAYCHEYVDRYAVAGIPRVQVCMDCHEFMEPEAPSADLDRLVEFSEAGEEIPWVRLYELPDYTHFNHRWHIAAEVECQTCHGEIGTSERATRHMVYDMDWCLTCHEEQEASVDCLTCHT
;
A
#
# COMPACT_ATOMS: atom_id res chain seq x y z
N LEU A 1 -33.78 -14.45 14.42
CA LEU A 1 -32.97 -13.27 14.03
C LEU A 1 -31.50 -13.63 14.29
N GLY A 2 -30.80 -14.11 13.25
CA GLY A 2 -29.35 -14.38 13.32
C GLY A 2 -28.59 -13.06 13.10
N VAL A 3 -27.86 -12.62 14.09
CA VAL A 3 -26.89 -11.53 13.94
C VAL A 3 -25.70 -12.12 13.20
N LEU A 4 -25.55 -11.77 11.93
CA LEU A 4 -24.32 -12.03 11.20
C LEU A 4 -23.26 -11.06 11.78
N ILE A 5 -22.43 -11.59 12.68
CA ILE A 5 -21.20 -10.91 13.08
C ILE A 5 -20.29 -11.01 11.84
N SER A 6 -20.18 -9.92 11.10
CA SER A 6 -19.14 -9.76 10.09
C SER A 6 -17.82 -9.75 10.85
N ALA A 7 -17.16 -10.90 10.92
CA ALA A 7 -15.79 -10.97 11.37
C ALA A 7 -14.97 -10.10 10.41
N CYS A 8 -14.26 -9.08 10.91
CA CYS A 8 -13.21 -8.42 10.17
C CYS A 8 -12.19 -9.51 9.83
N SER A 9 -12.22 -9.97 8.62
CA SER A 9 -11.33 -11.02 8.13
C SER A 9 -9.95 -10.39 7.99
N SER A 10 -9.10 -10.69 8.96
CA SER A 10 -7.66 -10.35 8.96
C SER A 10 -6.88 -11.35 8.10
N ASP A 11 -7.47 -11.82 7.00
CA ASP A 11 -6.92 -12.91 6.25
C ASP A 11 -5.69 -12.48 5.44
N VAL A 12 -4.55 -13.10 5.73
CA VAL A 12 -3.37 -13.07 4.87
C VAL A 12 -3.76 -13.60 3.49
N GLY A 13 -3.28 -12.95 2.44
CA GLY A 13 -3.67 -13.25 1.06
C GLY A 13 -4.96 -12.58 0.60
N ALA A 14 -5.66 -11.86 1.48
CA ALA A 14 -6.84 -11.09 1.06
C ALA A 14 -6.45 -10.03 0.02
N SER A 15 -7.19 -10.01 -1.09
CA SER A 15 -7.04 -9.04 -2.17
C SER A 15 -8.44 -8.52 -2.51
N PRO A 16 -8.86 -7.39 -1.93
CA PRO A 16 -10.14 -6.79 -2.27
C PRO A 16 -10.16 -6.35 -3.73
N ASP A 17 -11.36 -6.34 -4.31
CA ASP A 17 -11.53 -5.74 -5.62
C ASP A 17 -11.26 -4.24 -5.56
N GLN A 18 -10.43 -3.77 -6.48
CA GLN A 18 -10.06 -2.37 -6.60
C GLN A 18 -10.84 -1.69 -7.73
N PRO A 19 -11.10 -0.39 -7.63
CA PRO A 19 -11.78 0.36 -8.70
C PRO A 19 -11.07 0.29 -10.05
N VAL A 20 -9.74 0.19 -10.02
CA VAL A 20 -8.86 -0.01 -11.17
C VAL A 20 -7.93 -1.18 -10.85
N ALA A 21 -7.81 -2.15 -11.74
CA ALA A 21 -6.90 -3.28 -11.54
C ALA A 21 -5.45 -2.82 -11.81
N PHE A 22 -4.77 -2.45 -10.72
CA PHE A 22 -3.37 -2.01 -10.78
C PHE A 22 -2.42 -3.20 -10.58
N SER A 23 -1.42 -3.32 -11.46
CA SER A 23 -0.38 -4.33 -11.38
C SER A 23 0.96 -3.73 -10.96
N HIS A 24 1.44 -4.05 -9.76
CA HIS A 24 2.79 -3.69 -9.35
C HIS A 24 3.85 -4.41 -10.19
N LEU A 25 3.58 -5.65 -10.64
CA LEU A 25 4.48 -6.41 -11.49
C LEU A 25 4.87 -5.62 -12.76
N ILE A 26 3.88 -5.11 -13.49
CA ILE A 26 4.14 -4.38 -14.75
C ILE A 26 4.99 -3.13 -14.48
N HIS A 27 4.69 -2.39 -13.42
CA HIS A 27 5.42 -1.17 -13.08
C HIS A 27 6.83 -1.49 -12.53
N GLY A 28 6.97 -2.57 -11.76
CA GLY A 28 8.26 -3.05 -11.26
C GLY A 28 9.19 -3.56 -12.38
N GLU A 29 8.65 -4.28 -13.38
CA GLU A 29 9.41 -4.70 -14.57
C GLU A 29 9.89 -3.51 -15.42
N ASN A 30 9.23 -2.37 -15.33
CA ASN A 30 9.67 -1.11 -15.94
C ASN A 30 10.56 -0.26 -15.02
N GLU A 31 11.06 -0.85 -13.92
CA GLU A 31 12.01 -0.23 -12.98
C GLU A 31 11.50 1.09 -12.35
N ILE A 32 10.16 1.24 -12.22
CA ILE A 32 9.56 2.40 -11.57
C ILE A 32 9.76 2.28 -10.06
N ASP A 33 10.44 3.26 -9.46
CA ASP A 33 10.71 3.31 -8.03
C ASP A 33 9.43 3.40 -7.20
N CYS A 34 9.38 2.69 -6.07
CA CYS A 34 8.23 2.68 -5.16
C CYS A 34 7.86 4.10 -4.69
N ALA A 35 8.87 4.92 -4.37
CA ALA A 35 8.69 6.27 -3.88
C ALA A 35 8.18 7.25 -4.96
N TYR A 36 8.24 6.89 -6.24
CA TYR A 36 7.63 7.69 -7.30
C TYR A 36 6.11 7.77 -7.12
N CYS A 37 5.49 6.64 -6.82
CA CYS A 37 4.04 6.56 -6.60
C CYS A 37 3.67 6.81 -5.13
N HIS A 38 4.47 6.30 -4.19
CA HIS A 38 4.28 6.46 -2.76
C HIS A 38 5.09 7.64 -2.22
N GLU A 39 4.80 8.84 -2.73
CA GLU A 39 5.58 10.09 -2.57
C GLU A 39 5.88 10.51 -1.11
N TYR A 40 5.14 9.94 -0.15
CA TYR A 40 5.22 10.38 1.25
C TYR A 40 5.94 9.38 2.16
N VAL A 41 6.44 8.27 1.60
CA VAL A 41 7.00 7.16 2.38
C VAL A 41 8.22 7.57 3.21
N ASP A 42 9.03 8.48 2.72
CA ASP A 42 10.24 8.99 3.38
C ASP A 42 10.01 10.22 4.27
N ARG A 43 8.79 10.80 4.26
CA ARG A 43 8.49 12.09 4.90
C ARG A 43 7.45 12.01 5.99
N TYR A 44 6.45 11.13 5.82
CA TYR A 44 5.28 11.09 6.69
C TYR A 44 5.03 9.70 7.26
N ALA A 45 4.11 9.63 8.20
CA ALA A 45 3.67 8.37 8.79
C ALA A 45 3.02 7.43 7.76
N VAL A 46 2.26 8.01 6.83
CA VAL A 46 1.57 7.27 5.77
C VAL A 46 2.33 7.44 4.46
N ALA A 47 2.62 6.34 3.80
CA ALA A 47 3.33 6.33 2.50
C ALA A 47 2.56 7.07 1.39
N GLY A 48 1.25 7.18 1.55
CA GLY A 48 0.36 7.73 0.54
C GLY A 48 -0.09 6.67 -0.47
N ILE A 49 -1.23 6.94 -1.08
CA ILE A 49 -1.70 6.26 -2.28
C ILE A 49 -1.59 7.31 -3.40
N PRO A 50 -1.02 6.95 -4.57
CA PRO A 50 -0.78 7.92 -5.63
C PRO A 50 -2.08 8.56 -6.09
N ARG A 51 -2.05 9.86 -6.33
CA ARG A 51 -3.14 10.59 -6.95
C ARG A 51 -3.25 10.21 -8.43
N VAL A 52 -4.44 10.34 -8.99
CA VAL A 52 -4.69 10.08 -10.43
C VAL A 52 -3.66 10.77 -11.33
N GLN A 53 -3.26 12.00 -10.99
CA GLN A 53 -2.29 12.75 -11.79
C GLN A 53 -0.94 12.02 -11.91
N VAL A 54 -0.47 11.35 -10.86
CA VAL A 54 0.78 10.57 -10.92
C VAL A 54 0.71 9.45 -11.96
N CYS A 55 -0.46 8.83 -12.11
CA CYS A 55 -0.68 7.84 -13.15
C CYS A 55 -0.65 8.49 -14.55
N MET A 56 -1.30 9.64 -14.67
CA MET A 56 -1.42 10.37 -15.94
C MET A 56 -0.11 10.98 -16.42
N ASP A 57 0.88 11.20 -15.55
CA ASP A 57 2.21 11.68 -15.95
C ASP A 57 2.86 10.77 -17.02
N CYS A 58 2.47 9.50 -17.04
CA CYS A 58 2.89 8.55 -18.08
C CYS A 58 1.73 8.13 -18.98
N HIS A 59 0.58 7.75 -18.40
CA HIS A 59 -0.53 7.16 -19.14
C HIS A 59 -1.27 8.12 -20.08
N GLU A 60 -1.13 9.44 -19.91
CA GLU A 60 -1.65 10.43 -20.87
C GLU A 60 -1.02 10.29 -22.27
N PHE A 61 0.25 9.83 -22.32
CA PHE A 61 1.04 9.78 -23.56
C PHE A 61 1.34 8.36 -24.04
N MET A 62 0.94 7.34 -23.29
CA MET A 62 1.18 5.94 -23.63
C MET A 62 -0.05 5.35 -24.32
N GLU A 63 0.16 4.81 -25.51
CA GLU A 63 -0.85 4.00 -26.16
C GLU A 63 -0.74 2.55 -25.65
N PRO A 64 -1.81 1.98 -25.08
CA PRO A 64 -1.78 0.60 -24.64
C PRO A 64 -1.67 -0.35 -25.84
N GLU A 65 -0.94 -1.45 -25.67
CA GLU A 65 -0.81 -2.49 -26.72
C GLU A 65 -2.15 -3.14 -27.08
N ALA A 66 -3.10 -3.13 -26.14
CA ALA A 66 -4.45 -3.64 -26.33
C ALA A 66 -5.46 -2.78 -25.55
N PRO A 67 -6.74 -2.75 -25.96
CA PRO A 67 -7.78 -2.06 -25.21
C PRO A 67 -7.85 -2.55 -23.75
N SER A 68 -7.92 -1.62 -22.80
CA SER A 68 -7.96 -1.92 -21.38
C SER A 68 -9.05 -1.10 -20.69
N ALA A 69 -10.04 -1.80 -20.16
CA ALA A 69 -11.11 -1.17 -19.40
C ALA A 69 -10.61 -0.48 -18.11
N ASP A 70 -9.47 -0.90 -17.57
CA ASP A 70 -8.87 -0.26 -16.40
C ASP A 70 -8.17 1.05 -16.77
N LEU A 71 -7.52 1.11 -17.93
CA LEU A 71 -6.98 2.37 -18.45
C LEU A 71 -8.09 3.35 -18.85
N ASP A 72 -9.16 2.87 -19.48
CA ASP A 72 -10.33 3.70 -19.76
C ASP A 72 -10.90 4.31 -18.48
N ARG A 73 -11.02 3.50 -17.43
CA ARG A 73 -11.50 3.96 -16.10
C ARG A 73 -10.53 4.95 -15.46
N LEU A 74 -9.22 4.76 -15.59
CA LEU A 74 -8.22 5.72 -15.11
C LEU A 74 -8.41 7.09 -15.77
N VAL A 75 -8.62 7.10 -17.10
CA VAL A 75 -8.91 8.33 -17.87
C VAL A 75 -10.21 8.97 -17.39
N GLU A 76 -11.27 8.19 -17.15
CA GLU A 76 -12.54 8.69 -16.62
C GLU A 76 -12.35 9.41 -15.27
N PHE A 77 -11.59 8.85 -14.33
CA PHE A 77 -11.26 9.53 -13.07
C PHE A 77 -10.50 10.83 -13.30
N SER A 78 -9.53 10.83 -14.21
CA SER A 78 -8.74 12.01 -14.53
C SER A 78 -9.60 13.12 -15.14
N GLU A 79 -10.45 12.80 -16.12
CA GLU A 79 -11.35 13.76 -16.77
C GLU A 79 -12.41 14.31 -15.84
N ALA A 80 -12.89 13.49 -14.88
CA ALA A 80 -13.81 13.92 -13.84
C ALA A 80 -13.16 14.80 -12.76
N GLY A 81 -11.82 14.81 -12.67
CA GLY A 81 -11.08 15.46 -11.59
C GLY A 81 -11.30 14.76 -10.25
N GLU A 82 -11.55 13.47 -10.28
CA GLU A 82 -11.80 12.63 -9.11
C GLU A 82 -10.59 11.73 -8.82
N GLU A 83 -10.36 11.46 -7.53
CA GLU A 83 -9.34 10.49 -7.14
C GLU A 83 -9.92 9.07 -7.15
N ILE A 84 -9.07 8.07 -7.43
CA ILE A 84 -9.48 6.67 -7.40
C ILE A 84 -9.78 6.28 -5.94
N PRO A 85 -10.99 5.79 -5.63
CA PRO A 85 -11.37 5.41 -4.27
C PRO A 85 -10.80 4.03 -3.89
N TRP A 86 -9.47 3.96 -3.77
CA TRP A 86 -8.76 2.74 -3.45
C TRP A 86 -9.22 2.09 -2.14
N VAL A 87 -9.33 0.77 -2.15
CA VAL A 87 -9.59 -0.02 -0.95
C VAL A 87 -8.26 -0.32 -0.26
N ARG A 88 -8.10 0.15 0.98
CA ARG A 88 -6.88 -0.08 1.76
C ARG A 88 -6.73 -1.55 2.15
N LEU A 89 -5.51 -2.06 2.02
CA LEU A 89 -5.16 -3.42 2.45
C LEU A 89 -4.78 -3.48 3.94
N TYR A 90 -4.17 -2.41 4.43
CA TYR A 90 -3.64 -2.33 5.79
C TYR A 90 -4.22 -1.15 6.52
N GLU A 91 -4.65 -1.42 7.74
CA GLU A 91 -5.12 -0.41 8.68
C GLU A 91 -4.68 -0.83 10.08
N LEU A 92 -4.00 0.07 10.77
CA LEU A 92 -3.63 -0.13 12.18
C LEU A 92 -4.67 0.55 13.06
N PRO A 93 -4.88 0.06 14.30
CA PRO A 93 -5.75 0.73 15.26
C PRO A 93 -5.29 2.17 15.52
N ASP A 94 -6.23 3.08 15.76
CA ASP A 94 -5.97 4.51 15.97
C ASP A 94 -5.03 4.82 17.14
N TYR A 95 -4.91 3.89 18.09
CA TYR A 95 -3.99 4.00 19.24
C TYR A 95 -2.58 3.50 18.90
N THR A 96 -2.31 3.08 17.67
CA THR A 96 -0.99 2.60 17.24
C THR A 96 -0.34 3.62 16.32
N HIS A 97 0.79 4.16 16.74
CA HIS A 97 1.61 5.07 15.95
C HIS A 97 2.65 4.30 15.15
N PHE A 98 2.41 4.19 13.88
CA PHE A 98 3.39 3.70 12.92
C PHE A 98 3.81 4.83 12.00
N ASN A 99 5.10 4.90 11.66
CA ASN A 99 5.60 5.93 10.78
C ASN A 99 6.62 5.34 9.78
N HIS A 100 6.26 5.31 8.50
CA HIS A 100 7.12 4.82 7.43
C HIS A 100 8.48 5.54 7.39
N ARG A 101 8.48 6.86 7.60
CA ARG A 101 9.71 7.67 7.54
C ARG A 101 10.85 7.10 8.39
N TRP A 102 10.56 6.63 9.61
CA TRP A 102 11.59 6.13 10.50
C TRP A 102 12.13 4.77 10.07
N HIS A 103 11.29 3.92 9.51
CA HIS A 103 11.68 2.62 8.97
C HIS A 103 12.51 2.77 7.68
N ILE A 104 12.13 3.69 6.80
CA ILE A 104 12.92 4.02 5.60
C ILE A 104 14.26 4.64 5.99
N ALA A 105 14.31 5.54 6.99
CA ALA A 105 15.55 6.12 7.49
C ALA A 105 16.48 5.07 8.16
N ALA A 106 15.91 3.96 8.63
CA ALA A 106 16.64 2.80 9.14
C ALA A 106 16.97 1.77 8.04
N GLU A 107 16.77 2.13 6.76
CA GLU A 107 17.06 1.29 5.59
C GLU A 107 16.29 -0.04 5.58
N VAL A 108 15.10 -0.08 6.21
CA VAL A 108 14.22 -1.26 6.17
C VAL A 108 13.59 -1.35 4.78
N GLU A 109 13.84 -2.48 4.10
CA GLU A 109 13.31 -2.75 2.77
C GLU A 109 11.78 -2.89 2.77
N CYS A 110 11.13 -2.39 1.72
CA CYS A 110 9.67 -2.43 1.59
C CYS A 110 9.11 -3.86 1.71
N GLN A 111 9.81 -4.82 1.10
CA GLN A 111 9.44 -6.24 1.08
C GLN A 111 9.45 -6.88 2.46
N THR A 112 10.23 -6.37 3.40
CA THR A 112 10.25 -6.88 4.79
C THR A 112 8.85 -6.86 5.42
N CYS A 113 8.07 -5.83 5.09
CA CYS A 113 6.70 -5.67 5.59
C CYS A 113 5.65 -6.05 4.54
N HIS A 114 5.84 -5.66 3.29
CA HIS A 114 4.83 -5.80 2.24
C HIS A 114 4.99 -7.05 1.37
N GLY A 115 6.01 -7.90 1.66
CA GLY A 115 6.32 -9.07 0.85
C GLY A 115 6.74 -8.67 -0.56
N GLU A 116 6.63 -9.60 -1.50
CA GLU A 116 7.03 -9.38 -2.88
C GLU A 116 6.03 -8.53 -3.68
N ILE A 117 5.61 -7.40 -3.07
CA ILE A 117 4.59 -6.52 -3.66
C ILE A 117 4.99 -6.01 -5.05
N GLY A 118 6.28 -5.72 -5.27
CA GLY A 118 6.80 -5.23 -6.55
C GLY A 118 6.65 -6.21 -7.72
N THR A 119 6.39 -7.49 -7.44
CA THR A 119 6.18 -8.54 -8.45
C THR A 119 4.75 -9.08 -8.46
N SER A 120 3.82 -8.40 -7.80
CA SER A 120 2.44 -8.84 -7.70
C SER A 120 1.54 -8.21 -8.77
N GLU A 121 0.73 -9.02 -9.44
CA GLU A 121 -0.30 -8.54 -10.36
C GLU A 121 -1.45 -7.86 -9.62
N ARG A 122 -1.72 -8.28 -8.39
CA ARG A 122 -2.74 -7.70 -7.51
C ARG A 122 -2.17 -7.56 -6.11
N ALA A 123 -2.30 -6.38 -5.54
CA ALA A 123 -1.89 -6.16 -4.17
C ALA A 123 -2.70 -7.04 -3.21
N THR A 124 -2.00 -7.82 -2.41
CA THR A 124 -2.59 -8.72 -1.40
C THR A 124 -2.06 -8.38 -0.02
N ARG A 125 -2.83 -8.68 1.00
CA ARG A 125 -2.34 -8.58 2.38
C ARG A 125 -1.30 -9.66 2.63
N HIS A 126 -0.03 -9.26 2.77
CA HIS A 126 1.07 -10.19 2.97
C HIS A 126 1.05 -10.81 4.37
N MET A 127 0.74 -10.01 5.39
CA MET A 127 0.63 -10.49 6.78
C MET A 127 -0.29 -9.61 7.62
N VAL A 128 -0.57 -10.06 8.84
CA VAL A 128 -1.24 -9.28 9.87
C VAL A 128 -0.17 -8.66 10.77
N TYR A 129 -0.16 -7.35 10.88
CA TYR A 129 0.74 -6.64 11.78
C TYR A 129 0.12 -6.58 13.16
N ASP A 130 0.51 -7.51 14.02
CA ASP A 130 0.20 -7.48 15.44
C ASP A 130 1.39 -6.95 16.25
N MET A 131 1.20 -6.81 17.55
CA MET A 131 2.23 -6.28 18.43
C MET A 131 3.45 -7.21 18.50
N ASP A 132 3.24 -8.53 18.51
CA ASP A 132 4.32 -9.50 18.60
C ASP A 132 5.21 -9.45 17.35
N TRP A 133 4.62 -9.27 16.18
CA TRP A 133 5.35 -9.11 14.94
C TRP A 133 6.25 -7.86 14.96
N CYS A 134 5.70 -6.72 15.41
CA CYS A 134 6.46 -5.48 15.51
C CYS A 134 7.61 -5.60 16.53
N LEU A 135 7.32 -6.14 17.71
CA LEU A 135 8.31 -6.28 18.78
C LEU A 135 9.43 -7.23 18.40
N THR A 136 9.13 -8.35 17.71
CA THR A 136 10.15 -9.30 17.27
C THR A 136 11.22 -8.62 16.42
N CYS A 137 10.79 -7.84 15.41
CA CYS A 137 11.73 -7.10 14.56
C CYS A 137 12.49 -6.02 15.35
N HIS A 138 11.79 -5.26 16.22
CA HIS A 138 12.41 -4.22 17.01
C HIS A 138 13.47 -4.77 17.99
N GLU A 139 13.24 -5.94 18.61
CA GLU A 139 14.21 -6.61 19.46
C GLU A 139 15.42 -7.09 18.66
N GLU A 140 15.20 -7.70 17.47
CA GLU A 140 16.27 -8.18 16.59
C GLU A 140 17.15 -7.03 16.05
N GLN A 141 16.54 -5.87 15.81
CA GLN A 141 17.23 -4.67 15.29
C GLN A 141 17.70 -3.72 16.39
N GLU A 142 17.60 -4.10 17.68
CA GLU A 142 17.94 -3.26 18.83
C GLU A 142 17.19 -1.89 18.81
N ALA A 143 15.99 -1.86 18.22
CA ALA A 143 15.13 -0.69 18.16
C ALA A 143 14.27 -0.56 19.42
N SER A 144 13.61 0.59 19.59
CA SER A 144 12.79 0.84 20.79
C SER A 144 11.60 -0.12 20.88
N VAL A 145 11.43 -0.73 22.05
CA VAL A 145 10.26 -1.53 22.47
C VAL A 145 9.46 -0.84 23.57
N ASP A 146 9.72 0.44 23.82
CA ASP A 146 8.96 1.23 24.79
C ASP A 146 7.52 1.42 24.34
N CYS A 147 6.58 1.18 25.25
CA CYS A 147 5.14 1.23 24.96
C CYS A 147 4.71 2.56 24.33
N LEU A 148 5.25 3.67 24.83
CA LEU A 148 4.88 5.02 24.40
C LEU A 148 5.54 5.43 23.06
N THR A 149 6.43 4.61 22.51
CA THR A 149 6.95 4.80 21.14
C THR A 149 5.89 4.46 20.09
N CYS A 150 5.05 3.47 20.40
CA CYS A 150 4.05 2.93 19.48
C CYS A 150 2.61 3.20 19.90
N HIS A 151 2.36 3.57 21.15
CA HIS A 151 1.01 3.78 21.69
C HIS A 151 0.86 5.13 22.39
N THR A 152 -0.36 5.69 22.33
CA THR A 152 -0.80 6.86 23.11
C THR A 152 -1.78 6.45 24.19
#